data_af524948b6a4b182067270d0bf638329
#
_entry.id   af524948b6a4b182067270d0bf638329
#
_cell.length_a   1.000
_cell.length_b   1.000
_cell.length_c   1.000
_cell.angle_alpha   90.00
_cell.angle_beta   90.00
_cell.angle_gamma   90.00
#
_symmetry.space_group_name_H-M   'P 1'
#
loop_
_entity.id
_entity.type
_entity.pdbx_description
1 polymer ?
#
loop_
_entity_poly.entity_id
_entity_poly.type
_entity_poly.pdbx_seq_one_letter_code
_entity_poly.pdbx_strand_id
1 'polypeptide(L)'
;MIAQELEVSLHMAFVEARQQRHEFITVEHLLMALLDNPSAAEVLRACAANIDELRKSLATFIKENTPTVSGTEEVDTQPTLGFQRVIQRAIMHVQSTGSGKKEVTGANVLVAIFGEKDSHAVYFLNQQDVTRLDVVNYLSHGIART
;
A
#
# COMPACT_ATOMS: atom_id res chain seq x y z
N MET A 1 16.11 -1.37 -6.81
CA MET A 1 15.63 -0.24 -7.60
C MET A 1 14.11 -0.13 -7.49
N ILE A 2 13.60 1.06 -7.31
CA ILE A 2 12.15 1.28 -7.18
C ILE A 2 11.57 1.62 -8.56
N ALA A 3 10.50 0.92 -8.96
CA ALA A 3 9.84 1.18 -10.23
C ALA A 3 9.28 2.60 -10.25
N GLN A 4 9.29 3.25 -11.40
CA GLN A 4 8.80 4.62 -11.53
C GLN A 4 7.34 4.73 -11.10
N GLU A 5 6.50 3.75 -11.44
CA GLU A 5 5.10 3.75 -11.01
C GLU A 5 4.96 3.78 -9.49
N LEU A 6 5.87 3.11 -8.78
CA LEU A 6 5.85 3.09 -7.32
C LEU A 6 6.34 4.41 -6.76
N GLU A 7 7.37 5.01 -7.35
CA GLU A 7 7.84 6.33 -6.94
C GLU A 7 6.71 7.36 -7.01
N VAL A 8 5.93 7.33 -8.09
CA VAL A 8 4.78 8.22 -8.24
C VAL A 8 3.76 7.98 -7.13
N SER A 9 3.43 6.71 -6.86
CA SER A 9 2.46 6.37 -5.82
C SER A 9 2.92 6.83 -4.43
N LEU A 10 4.20 6.61 -4.11
CA LEU A 10 4.75 7.05 -2.82
C LEU A 10 4.74 8.57 -2.70
N HIS A 11 5.11 9.27 -3.77
CA HIS A 11 5.07 10.72 -3.79
C HIS A 11 3.65 11.24 -3.53
N MET A 12 2.66 10.68 -4.23
CA MET A 12 1.27 11.09 -4.06
C MET A 12 0.76 10.80 -2.65
N ALA A 13 1.19 9.69 -2.06
CA ALA A 13 0.80 9.36 -0.69
C ALA A 13 1.27 10.45 0.29
N PHE A 14 2.52 10.89 0.15
CA PHE A 14 3.07 11.95 1.00
C PHE A 14 2.40 13.30 0.74
N VAL A 15 2.14 13.62 -0.53
CA VAL A 15 1.46 14.87 -0.89
C VAL A 15 0.08 14.93 -0.24
N GLU A 16 -0.71 13.86 -0.37
CA GLU A 16 -2.04 13.82 0.22
C GLU A 16 -2.02 13.90 1.74
N ALA A 17 -1.10 13.17 2.37
CA ALA A 17 -0.98 13.19 3.83
C ALA A 17 -0.66 14.61 4.31
N ARG A 18 0.25 15.30 3.63
CA ARG A 18 0.61 16.68 3.97
C ARG A 18 -0.53 17.65 3.73
N GLN A 19 -1.26 17.50 2.63
CA GLN A 19 -2.41 18.35 2.32
C GLN A 19 -3.50 18.24 3.36
N GLN A 20 -3.71 17.05 3.92
CA GLN A 20 -4.66 16.83 4.98
C GLN A 20 -4.09 17.12 6.37
N ARG A 21 -2.84 17.57 6.42
CA ARG A 21 -2.11 17.93 7.63
C ARG A 21 -1.96 16.75 8.60
N HIS A 22 -1.82 15.55 8.05
CA HIS A 22 -1.57 14.37 8.86
C HIS A 22 -0.16 14.37 9.43
N GLU A 23 -0.04 14.11 10.72
CA GLU A 23 1.26 14.04 11.40
C GLU A 23 2.06 12.84 10.92
N PHE A 24 1.37 11.73 10.63
CA PHE A 24 2.02 10.48 10.22
C PHE A 24 1.45 9.99 8.90
N ILE A 25 2.31 9.29 8.13
CA ILE A 25 1.87 8.50 6.99
C ILE A 25 2.01 7.02 7.38
N THR A 26 0.91 6.29 7.25
CA THR A 26 0.77 4.94 7.79
C THR A 26 0.66 3.88 6.68
N VAL A 27 0.60 2.62 7.09
CA VAL A 27 0.36 1.51 6.15
C VAL A 27 -0.97 1.70 5.42
N GLU A 28 -1.98 2.26 6.11
CA GLU A 28 -3.29 2.54 5.50
C GLU A 28 -3.18 3.60 4.40
N HIS A 29 -2.38 4.64 4.61
CA HIS A 29 -2.09 5.64 3.57
C HIS A 29 -1.41 4.97 2.37
N LEU A 30 -0.49 4.06 2.64
CA LEU A 30 0.23 3.34 1.61
C LEU A 30 -0.71 2.51 0.75
N LEU A 31 -1.58 1.72 1.38
CA LEU A 31 -2.56 0.93 0.65
C LEU A 31 -3.49 1.82 -0.18
N MET A 32 -3.94 2.94 0.40
CA MET A 32 -4.78 3.91 -0.31
C MET A 32 -4.13 4.37 -1.61
N ALA A 33 -2.84 4.72 -1.56
CA ALA A 33 -2.08 5.11 -2.75
C ALA A 33 -1.96 3.98 -3.76
N LEU A 34 -1.82 2.74 -3.28
CA LEU A 34 -1.71 1.58 -4.16
C LEU A 34 -3.01 1.28 -4.90
N LEU A 35 -4.15 1.76 -4.44
CA LEU A 35 -5.40 1.58 -5.18
C LEU A 35 -5.37 2.26 -6.55
N ASP A 36 -4.53 3.29 -6.69
CA ASP A 36 -4.34 4.00 -7.96
C ASP A 36 -3.03 3.63 -8.66
N ASN A 37 -2.28 2.69 -8.07
CA ASN A 37 -1.05 2.20 -8.67
C ASN A 37 -1.37 1.12 -9.71
N PRO A 38 -0.83 1.21 -10.94
CA PRO A 38 -1.21 0.27 -12.00
C PRO A 38 -1.01 -1.20 -11.67
N SER A 39 0.16 -1.59 -11.16
CA SER A 39 0.43 -3.00 -10.89
C SER A 39 -0.35 -3.52 -9.69
N ALA A 40 -0.48 -2.72 -8.64
CA ALA A 40 -1.24 -3.14 -7.45
C ALA A 40 -2.74 -3.20 -7.75
N ALA A 41 -3.27 -2.21 -8.47
CA ALA A 41 -4.69 -2.19 -8.83
C ALA A 41 -5.06 -3.40 -9.71
N GLU A 42 -4.18 -3.75 -10.66
CA GLU A 42 -4.39 -4.93 -11.50
C GLU A 42 -4.53 -6.20 -10.67
N VAL A 43 -3.63 -6.38 -9.70
CA VAL A 43 -3.67 -7.55 -8.81
C VAL A 43 -4.95 -7.57 -7.98
N LEU A 44 -5.34 -6.42 -7.43
CA LEU A 44 -6.57 -6.33 -6.63
C LEU A 44 -7.81 -6.67 -7.46
N ARG A 45 -7.88 -6.19 -8.70
CA ARG A 45 -8.99 -6.54 -9.59
C ARG A 45 -8.99 -8.03 -9.92
N ALA A 46 -7.81 -8.61 -10.14
CA ALA A 46 -7.68 -10.05 -10.41
C ALA A 46 -8.11 -10.88 -9.22
N CYS A 47 -7.95 -10.34 -8.00
CA CYS A 47 -8.41 -11.00 -6.77
C CYS A 47 -9.87 -10.70 -6.44
N ALA A 48 -10.59 -10.08 -7.38
CA ALA A 48 -12.01 -9.74 -7.23
C ALA A 48 -12.29 -8.75 -6.09
N ALA A 49 -11.30 -7.91 -5.74
CA ALA A 49 -11.49 -6.89 -4.72
C ALA A 49 -12.31 -5.73 -5.27
N ASN A 50 -13.17 -5.17 -4.43
CA ASN A 50 -13.90 -3.95 -4.75
C ASN A 50 -13.05 -2.75 -4.34
N ILE A 51 -12.38 -2.13 -5.31
CA ILE A 51 -11.46 -1.02 -5.06
C ILE A 51 -12.20 0.19 -4.47
N ASP A 52 -13.41 0.46 -4.94
CA ASP A 52 -14.19 1.59 -4.42
C ASP A 52 -14.53 1.40 -2.94
N GLU A 53 -14.90 0.19 -2.53
CA GLU A 53 -15.18 -0.12 -1.13
C GLU A 53 -13.91 -0.01 -0.28
N LEU A 54 -12.79 -0.50 -0.78
CA LEU A 54 -11.50 -0.36 -0.10
C LEU A 54 -11.16 1.12 0.11
N ARG A 55 -11.37 1.92 -0.94
CA ARG A 55 -11.08 3.37 -0.88
C ARG A 55 -11.92 4.04 0.18
N LYS A 56 -13.20 3.75 0.25
CA LYS A 56 -14.10 4.32 1.26
C LYS A 56 -13.69 3.93 2.66
N SER A 57 -13.41 2.64 2.88
CA SER A 57 -13.01 2.14 4.20
C SER A 57 -11.71 2.77 4.65
N LEU A 58 -10.72 2.86 3.76
CA LEU A 58 -9.43 3.45 4.07
C LEU A 58 -9.55 4.95 4.33
N ALA A 59 -10.31 5.66 3.49
CA ALA A 59 -10.47 7.11 3.65
C ALA A 59 -11.10 7.44 5.00
N THR A 60 -12.15 6.70 5.38
CA THR A 60 -12.82 6.90 6.66
C THR A 60 -11.88 6.60 7.82
N PHE A 61 -11.18 5.47 7.75
CA PHE A 61 -10.25 5.06 8.80
C PHE A 61 -9.14 6.09 8.98
N ILE A 62 -8.53 6.51 7.89
CA ILE A 62 -7.43 7.49 7.92
C ILE A 62 -7.91 8.79 8.52
N LYS A 63 -9.07 9.29 8.09
CA LYS A 63 -9.63 10.52 8.60
C LYS A 63 -9.89 10.48 10.11
N GLU A 64 -10.41 9.35 10.59
CA GLU A 64 -10.82 9.22 11.99
C GLU A 64 -9.67 8.87 12.93
N ASN A 65 -8.59 8.30 12.43
CA ASN A 65 -7.55 7.72 13.28
C ASN A 65 -6.17 8.34 13.12
N THR A 66 -6.00 9.31 12.21
CA THR A 66 -4.70 9.93 11.99
C THR A 66 -4.66 11.30 12.66
N PRO A 67 -3.70 11.53 13.57
CA PRO A 67 -3.54 12.86 14.17
C PRO A 67 -3.24 13.91 13.12
N THR A 68 -3.85 15.08 13.27
CA THR A 68 -3.60 16.22 12.39
C THR A 68 -2.83 17.30 13.12
N VAL A 69 -2.05 18.08 12.37
CA VAL A 69 -1.26 19.18 12.89
C VAL A 69 -2.01 20.47 12.64
N SER A 70 -2.22 21.26 13.70
CA SER A 70 -2.89 22.56 13.57
C SER A 70 -1.90 23.65 13.11
N GLY A 71 -2.43 24.74 12.58
CA GLY A 71 -1.63 25.89 12.14
C GLY A 71 -1.55 25.99 10.63
N THR A 72 -0.75 26.93 10.13
CA THR A 72 -0.60 27.22 8.70
C THR A 72 0.76 26.83 8.14
N GLU A 73 1.66 26.38 9.00
CA GLU A 73 3.00 25.97 8.57
C GLU A 73 2.96 24.63 7.84
N GLU A 74 3.96 24.39 7.01
CA GLU A 74 4.11 23.11 6.33
C GLU A 74 4.22 21.98 7.35
N VAL A 75 3.51 20.88 7.06
CA VAL A 75 3.53 19.71 7.93
C VAL A 75 4.68 18.80 7.51
N ASP A 76 5.50 18.38 8.48
CA ASP A 76 6.54 17.40 8.27
C ASP A 76 5.99 16.02 8.61
N THR A 77 5.23 15.47 7.67
CA THR A 77 4.60 14.15 7.84
C THR A 77 5.66 13.06 7.92
N GLN A 78 5.63 12.29 9.00
CA GLN A 78 6.62 11.25 9.26
C GLN A 78 6.07 9.85 8.96
N PRO A 79 6.85 8.99 8.29
CA PRO A 79 6.41 7.61 8.09
C PRO A 79 6.46 6.84 9.40
N THR A 80 5.41 6.04 9.65
CA THR A 80 5.39 5.17 10.82
C THR A 80 6.37 4.01 10.64
N LEU A 81 6.68 3.32 11.73
CA LEU A 81 7.53 2.12 11.66
C LEU A 81 6.93 1.05 10.76
N GLY A 82 5.60 0.90 10.81
CA GLY A 82 4.91 -0.05 9.94
C GLY A 82 5.11 0.29 8.46
N PHE A 83 4.97 1.56 8.10
CA PHE A 83 5.21 2.03 6.74
C PHE A 83 6.64 1.70 6.30
N GLN A 84 7.62 2.02 7.14
CA GLN A 84 9.03 1.77 6.84
C GLN A 84 9.31 0.28 6.69
N ARG A 85 8.74 -0.56 7.57
CA ARG A 85 8.93 -2.01 7.50
C ARG A 85 8.38 -2.60 6.20
N VAL A 86 7.22 -2.11 5.75
CA VAL A 86 6.62 -2.59 4.50
C VAL A 86 7.54 -2.32 3.33
N ILE A 87 8.03 -1.09 3.23
CA ILE A 87 8.92 -0.71 2.13
C ILE A 87 10.21 -1.54 2.16
N GLN A 88 10.83 -1.68 3.34
CA GLN A 88 12.04 -2.49 3.48
C GLN A 88 11.80 -3.95 3.12
N ARG A 89 10.68 -4.51 3.56
CA ARG A 89 10.32 -5.91 3.26
C ARG A 89 10.16 -6.12 1.75
N ALA A 90 9.51 -5.18 1.07
CA ALA A 90 9.34 -5.26 -0.38
C ALA A 90 10.66 -5.23 -1.11
N ILE A 91 11.56 -4.33 -0.70
CA ILE A 91 12.89 -4.20 -1.31
C ILE A 91 13.70 -5.48 -1.07
N MET A 92 13.72 -5.98 0.16
CA MET A 92 14.48 -7.18 0.51
C MET A 92 13.96 -8.41 -0.25
N HIS A 93 12.65 -8.52 -0.39
CA HIS A 93 12.05 -9.64 -1.12
C HIS A 93 12.51 -9.65 -2.58
N VAL A 94 12.44 -8.50 -3.25
CA VAL A 94 12.85 -8.39 -4.65
C VAL A 94 14.34 -8.69 -4.80
N GLN A 95 15.17 -8.22 -3.89
CA GLN A 95 16.61 -8.46 -3.95
C GLN A 95 16.96 -9.92 -3.72
N SER A 96 16.17 -10.64 -2.94
CA SER A 96 16.45 -12.03 -2.58
C SER A 96 16.00 -13.04 -3.62
N THR A 97 15.11 -12.66 -4.55
CA THR A 97 14.58 -13.60 -5.53
C THR A 97 15.56 -14.01 -6.63
N GLY A 98 16.60 -13.23 -6.83
CA GLY A 98 17.65 -13.57 -7.80
C GLY A 98 17.24 -13.53 -9.26
N SER A 99 16.02 -13.15 -9.59
CA SER A 99 15.58 -13.00 -10.97
C SER A 99 16.06 -11.66 -11.57
N GLY A 100 16.16 -11.61 -12.89
CA GLY A 100 16.87 -10.58 -13.62
C GLY A 100 16.53 -9.11 -13.31
N LYS A 101 15.26 -8.77 -13.28
CA LYS A 101 14.84 -7.40 -12.93
C LYS A 101 14.63 -7.29 -11.44
N LYS A 102 15.43 -6.46 -10.80
CA LYS A 102 15.32 -6.23 -9.34
C LYS A 102 14.59 -4.92 -9.08
N GLU A 103 13.43 -4.79 -9.68
CA GLU A 103 12.60 -3.60 -9.59
C GLU A 103 11.46 -3.83 -8.61
N VAL A 104 11.31 -2.94 -7.64
CA VAL A 104 10.21 -3.01 -6.68
C VAL A 104 9.00 -2.30 -7.27
N THR A 105 7.90 -3.03 -7.43
CA THR A 105 6.65 -2.49 -7.99
C THR A 105 5.61 -2.29 -6.90
N GLY A 106 4.51 -1.62 -7.24
CA GLY A 106 3.37 -1.50 -6.34
C GLY A 106 2.82 -2.86 -5.91
N ALA A 107 2.81 -3.83 -6.81
CA ALA A 107 2.37 -5.20 -6.48
C ALA A 107 3.26 -5.82 -5.41
N ASN A 108 4.57 -5.61 -5.47
CA ASN A 108 5.50 -6.09 -4.44
C ASN A 108 5.21 -5.46 -3.09
N VAL A 109 4.90 -4.17 -3.07
CA VAL A 109 4.55 -3.47 -1.84
C VAL A 109 3.23 -4.00 -1.29
N LEU A 110 2.27 -4.30 -2.16
CA LEU A 110 0.98 -4.88 -1.73
C LEU A 110 1.20 -6.20 -0.99
N VAL A 111 2.05 -7.09 -1.52
CA VAL A 111 2.41 -8.33 -0.83
C VAL A 111 3.02 -8.05 0.53
N ALA A 112 3.93 -7.07 0.59
CA ALA A 112 4.63 -6.72 1.83
C ALA A 112 3.68 -6.18 2.91
N ILE A 113 2.59 -5.51 2.51
CA ILE A 113 1.58 -5.00 3.46
C ILE A 113 1.01 -6.11 4.32
N PHE A 114 0.82 -7.30 3.76
CA PHE A 114 0.27 -8.45 4.51
C PHE A 114 1.17 -8.88 5.67
N GLY A 115 2.43 -8.46 5.68
CA GLY A 115 3.32 -8.71 6.82
C GLY A 115 2.97 -7.88 8.06
N GLU A 116 2.24 -6.79 7.88
CA GLU A 116 1.75 -5.96 9.00
C GLU A 116 0.38 -6.46 9.42
N LYS A 117 0.35 -7.62 10.06
CA LYS A 117 -0.88 -8.37 10.36
C LYS A 117 -1.88 -7.61 11.22
N ASP A 118 -1.39 -6.72 12.07
CA ASP A 118 -2.23 -5.94 12.98
C ASP A 118 -2.72 -4.64 12.37
N SER A 119 -2.33 -4.34 11.12
CA SER A 119 -2.75 -3.12 10.46
C SER A 119 -4.22 -3.21 10.01
N HIS A 120 -4.90 -2.09 9.96
CA HIS A 120 -6.23 -2.03 9.39
C HIS A 120 -6.19 -2.21 7.88
N ALA A 121 -5.05 -1.95 7.23
CA ALA A 121 -4.89 -2.24 5.82
C ALA A 121 -5.16 -3.71 5.53
N VAL A 122 -4.55 -4.61 6.30
CA VAL A 122 -4.78 -6.06 6.16
C VAL A 122 -6.22 -6.41 6.51
N TYR A 123 -6.78 -5.79 7.55
CA TYR A 123 -8.16 -6.03 7.94
C TYR A 123 -9.13 -5.73 6.77
N PHE A 124 -8.97 -4.58 6.11
CA PHE A 124 -9.83 -4.22 5.00
C PHE A 124 -9.64 -5.12 3.78
N LEU A 125 -8.40 -5.55 3.51
CA LEU A 125 -8.15 -6.50 2.44
C LEU A 125 -8.84 -7.83 2.71
N ASN A 126 -8.77 -8.32 3.95
CA ASN A 126 -9.42 -9.56 4.34
C ASN A 126 -10.94 -9.45 4.27
N GLN A 127 -11.51 -8.28 4.54
CA GLN A 127 -12.95 -8.05 4.37
C GLN A 127 -13.39 -8.20 2.91
N GLN A 128 -12.48 -7.96 1.97
CA GLN A 128 -12.72 -8.15 0.54
C GLN A 128 -12.32 -9.55 0.08
N ASP A 129 -12.06 -10.45 1.04
CA ASP A 129 -11.60 -11.81 0.77
C ASP A 129 -10.27 -11.86 -0.01
N VAL A 130 -9.45 -10.84 0.12
CA VAL A 130 -8.12 -10.81 -0.47
C VAL A 130 -7.10 -11.24 0.58
N THR A 131 -6.36 -12.30 0.28
CA THR A 131 -5.31 -12.82 1.16
C THR A 131 -3.94 -12.67 0.49
N ARG A 132 -2.89 -12.80 1.29
CA ARG A 132 -1.53 -12.80 0.75
C ARG A 132 -1.36 -13.89 -0.30
N LEU A 133 -1.92 -15.07 -0.04
CA LEU A 133 -1.82 -16.21 -0.97
C LEU A 133 -2.45 -15.88 -2.33
N ASP A 134 -3.62 -15.23 -2.32
CA ASP A 134 -4.29 -14.81 -3.56
C ASP A 134 -3.40 -13.90 -4.40
N VAL A 135 -2.78 -12.92 -3.76
CA VAL A 135 -1.91 -11.96 -4.43
C VAL A 135 -0.65 -12.66 -4.97
N VAL A 136 -0.02 -13.49 -4.14
CA VAL A 136 1.19 -14.22 -4.54
C VAL A 136 0.90 -15.17 -5.69
N ASN A 137 -0.23 -15.88 -5.65
CA ASN A 137 -0.62 -16.79 -6.73
C ASN A 137 -0.81 -16.04 -8.05
N TYR A 138 -1.44 -14.87 -8.02
CA TYR A 138 -1.60 -14.08 -9.24
C TYR A 138 -0.25 -13.65 -9.80
N LEU A 139 0.64 -13.15 -8.93
CA LEU A 139 1.96 -12.66 -9.37
C LEU A 139 2.85 -13.80 -9.90
N SER A 140 2.75 -14.99 -9.30
CA SER A 140 3.59 -16.13 -9.68
C SER A 140 3.06 -16.88 -10.89
N HIS A 141 1.75 -16.99 -11.03
CA HIS A 141 1.11 -17.89 -12.00
C HIS A 141 0.09 -17.21 -12.90
N GLY A 142 -0.23 -15.95 -12.68
CA GLY A 142 -1.23 -15.22 -13.45
C GLY A 142 -2.66 -15.74 -13.22
N ILE A 143 -2.90 -16.44 -12.11
CA ILE A 143 -4.21 -17.02 -11.81
C ILE A 143 -5.10 -15.98 -11.14
N ALA A 144 -6.12 -15.54 -11.88
CA ALA A 144 -7.10 -14.61 -11.34
C ALA A 144 -8.12 -15.40 -10.50
N ARG A 145 -8.58 -14.75 -9.45
CA ARG A 145 -9.66 -15.25 -8.62
C ARG A 145 -10.99 -14.82 -9.24
N THR A 146 -11.83 -15.78 -9.53
CA THR A 146 -13.16 -15.51 -10.11
C THR A 146 -14.27 -15.81 -9.14
#